data_e656d4c5bce877fc56d4df5ff16befad
#
_entry.id   e656d4c5bce877fc56d4df5ff16befad
#
_cell.length_a   1.000
_cell.length_b   1.000
_cell.length_c   1.000
_cell.angle_alpha   90.00
_cell.angle_beta   90.00
_cell.angle_gamma   90.00
#
_symmetry.space_group_name_H-M   'P 1'
#
loop_
_entity.id
_entity.type
_entity.pdbx_description
1 polymer ?
#
loop_
_entity_poly.entity_id
_entity_poly.type
_entity_poly.pdbx_seq_one_letter_code
_entity_poly.pdbx_strand_id
1 'polypeptide(L)'
;MEKTLLQARLTAAYNYFHQRKHLQNMQRIKELAQKLETGEYGIAFAGHFSAGKSRMINTILGENLLPSSPIPTSANLVRVHRGKPGEDYARVYFHQDKPRKYLAPYDYDLLRGFCRDGDAIREIELCRSDLSLPEQVIVMDTPGIDSADDAHRKSTEEALHLADIIFYVMDYNHVQAELNLSFTRDLT
;
A
#
# COMPACT_ATOMS: atom_id res chain seq x y z
N MET A 1 27.50 -10.06 -1.36
CA MET A 1 27.69 -10.70 -0.04
C MET A 1 26.53 -10.38 0.94
N GLU A 2 26.11 -9.14 1.10
CA GLU A 2 24.99 -8.79 2.00
C GLU A 2 23.65 -9.38 1.58
N LYS A 3 23.27 -9.31 0.30
CA LYS A 3 22.01 -9.87 -0.23
C LYS A 3 21.88 -11.38 0.07
N THR A 4 22.96 -12.13 -0.11
CA THR A 4 22.98 -13.58 0.16
C THR A 4 22.81 -13.88 1.65
N LEU A 5 23.40 -13.06 2.52
CA LEU A 5 23.23 -13.17 3.97
C LEU A 5 21.78 -12.87 4.41
N LEU A 6 21.17 -11.83 3.84
CA LEU A 6 19.76 -11.49 4.09
C LEU A 6 18.82 -12.61 3.63
N GLN A 7 19.04 -13.17 2.44
CA GLN A 7 18.26 -14.31 1.94
C GLN A 7 18.36 -15.52 2.88
N ALA A 8 19.56 -15.84 3.37
CA ALA A 8 19.74 -16.91 4.34
C ALA A 8 18.99 -16.66 5.66
N ARG A 9 19.01 -15.44 6.16
CA ARG A 9 18.26 -15.04 7.37
C ARG A 9 16.75 -15.13 7.17
N LEU A 10 16.24 -14.65 6.02
CA LEU A 10 14.81 -14.76 5.70
C LEU A 10 14.39 -16.24 5.57
N THR A 11 15.20 -17.09 4.97
CA THR A 11 14.95 -18.55 4.90
C THR A 11 14.92 -19.17 6.30
N ALA A 12 15.85 -18.83 7.17
CA ALA A 12 15.86 -19.32 8.54
C ALA A 12 14.62 -18.87 9.33
N ALA A 13 14.23 -17.59 9.21
CA ALA A 13 13.02 -17.05 9.82
C ALA A 13 11.75 -17.73 9.30
N TYR A 14 11.67 -17.95 7.99
CA TYR A 14 10.55 -18.68 7.37
C TYR A 14 10.41 -20.08 7.97
N ASN A 15 11.51 -20.86 8.03
CA ASN A 15 11.52 -22.21 8.59
C ASN A 15 11.12 -22.21 10.08
N TYR A 16 11.55 -21.23 10.86
CA TYR A 16 11.16 -21.07 12.26
C TYR A 16 9.65 -20.90 12.42
N PHE A 17 9.03 -20.03 11.63
CA PHE A 17 7.58 -19.78 11.67
C PHE A 17 6.79 -20.93 11.05
N HIS A 18 7.32 -21.59 10.04
CA HIS A 18 6.73 -22.79 9.43
C HIS A 18 6.56 -23.93 10.44
N GLN A 19 7.61 -24.22 11.22
CA GLN A 19 7.56 -25.24 12.26
C GLN A 19 6.51 -24.94 13.34
N ARG A 20 6.23 -23.67 13.56
CA ARG A 20 5.21 -23.18 14.54
C ARG A 20 3.85 -22.93 13.92
N LYS A 21 3.66 -23.21 12.64
CA LYS A 21 2.40 -23.00 11.89
C LYS A 21 1.90 -21.54 11.97
N HIS A 22 2.81 -20.58 12.07
CA HIS A 22 2.48 -19.14 12.17
C HIS A 22 2.32 -18.53 10.79
N LEU A 23 1.13 -18.76 10.17
CA LEU A 23 0.86 -18.46 8.75
C LEU A 23 1.10 -16.98 8.38
N GLN A 24 0.71 -16.05 9.25
CA GLN A 24 0.86 -14.61 8.99
C GLN A 24 2.34 -14.22 8.86
N ASN A 25 3.19 -14.65 9.79
CA ASN A 25 4.62 -14.32 9.73
C ASN A 25 5.32 -15.02 8.57
N MET A 26 4.89 -16.25 8.21
CA MET A 26 5.39 -16.91 7.00
C MET A 26 5.09 -16.10 5.74
N GLN A 27 3.88 -15.54 5.64
CA GLN A 27 3.49 -14.69 4.52
C GLN A 27 4.32 -13.41 4.49
N ARG A 28 4.47 -12.71 5.62
CA ARG A 28 5.31 -11.51 5.73
C ARG A 28 6.77 -11.76 5.33
N ILE A 29 7.34 -12.89 5.72
CA ILE A 29 8.72 -13.26 5.31
C ILE A 29 8.81 -13.52 3.80
N LYS A 30 7.80 -14.14 3.18
CA LYS A 30 7.77 -14.33 1.71
C LYS A 30 7.73 -12.98 0.97
N GLU A 31 6.92 -12.04 1.44
CA GLU A 31 6.80 -10.70 0.86
C GLU A 31 8.13 -9.93 0.95
N LEU A 32 8.79 -9.98 2.11
CA LEU A 32 10.13 -9.40 2.27
C LEU A 32 11.18 -10.07 1.37
N ALA A 33 11.12 -11.38 1.21
CA ALA A 33 12.03 -12.11 0.32
C ALA A 33 11.80 -11.70 -1.15
N GLN A 34 10.54 -11.58 -1.58
CA GLN A 34 10.19 -11.09 -2.91
C GLN A 34 10.68 -9.65 -3.13
N LYS A 35 10.43 -8.76 -2.17
CA LYS A 35 10.91 -7.37 -2.20
C LYS A 35 12.43 -7.29 -2.33
N LEU A 36 13.17 -8.15 -1.60
CA LEU A 36 14.63 -8.23 -1.71
C LEU A 36 15.09 -8.72 -3.09
N GLU A 37 14.32 -9.59 -3.74
CA GLU A 37 14.63 -10.07 -5.09
C GLU A 37 14.37 -9.01 -6.16
N THR A 38 13.22 -8.36 -6.11
CA THR A 38 12.81 -7.32 -7.08
C THR A 38 13.60 -6.02 -6.89
N GLY A 39 14.11 -5.76 -5.69
CA GLY A 39 14.82 -4.51 -5.36
C GLY A 39 13.88 -3.31 -5.30
N GLU A 40 12.61 -3.54 -4.99
CA GLU A 40 11.58 -2.51 -4.87
C GLU A 40 11.73 -1.70 -3.58
N TYR A 41 11.42 -0.41 -3.66
CA TYR A 41 11.39 0.53 -2.54
C TYR A 41 9.95 1.00 -2.32
N GLY A 42 9.40 0.71 -1.15
CA GLY A 42 8.05 1.09 -0.76
C GLY A 42 8.02 2.44 -0.06
N ILE A 43 7.19 3.36 -0.53
CA ILE A 43 6.88 4.63 0.12
C ILE A 43 5.42 4.62 0.52
N ALA A 44 5.13 4.54 1.81
CA ALA A 44 3.77 4.51 2.32
C ALA A 44 3.33 5.90 2.81
N PHE A 45 2.11 6.28 2.46
CA PHE A 45 1.42 7.46 2.99
C PHE A 45 0.37 7.00 3.99
N ALA A 46 0.61 7.27 5.28
CA ALA A 46 -0.26 6.94 6.38
C ALA A 46 -0.84 8.21 7.01
N GLY A 47 -1.95 8.11 7.71
CA GLY A 47 -2.58 9.21 8.41
C GLY A 47 -4.09 9.06 8.47
N HIS A 48 -4.74 10.01 9.14
CA HIS A 48 -6.19 10.03 9.27
C HIS A 48 -6.92 9.99 7.93
N PHE A 49 -8.17 9.57 8.01
CA PHE A 49 -9.10 9.79 6.93
C PHE A 49 -9.15 11.30 6.60
N SER A 50 -9.25 11.66 5.31
CA SER A 50 -9.27 13.08 4.84
C SER A 50 -8.03 13.93 5.18
N ALA A 51 -6.96 13.38 5.73
CA ALA A 51 -5.71 14.12 5.97
C ALA A 51 -5.01 14.62 4.69
N GLY A 52 -5.46 14.17 3.52
CA GLY A 52 -4.94 14.60 2.22
C GLY A 52 -3.90 13.66 1.60
N LYS A 53 -3.79 12.40 2.06
CA LYS A 53 -2.84 11.40 1.53
C LYS A 53 -2.90 11.26 0.00
N SER A 54 -4.04 10.87 -0.53
CA SER A 54 -4.23 10.69 -1.98
C SER A 54 -3.98 11.98 -2.78
N ARG A 55 -4.37 13.14 -2.21
CA ARG A 55 -4.08 14.45 -2.82
C ARG A 55 -2.58 14.75 -2.87
N MET A 56 -1.86 14.47 -1.80
CA MET A 56 -0.41 14.62 -1.75
C MET A 56 0.28 13.71 -2.77
N ILE A 57 -0.13 12.45 -2.84
CA ILE A 57 0.37 11.49 -3.83
C ILE A 57 0.11 12.01 -5.25
N ASN A 58 -1.10 12.42 -5.58
CA ASN A 58 -1.45 13.00 -6.88
C ASN A 58 -0.57 14.20 -7.23
N THR A 59 -0.28 15.07 -6.25
CA THR A 59 0.61 16.22 -6.44
C THR A 59 2.04 15.80 -6.77
N ILE A 60 2.55 14.77 -6.07
CA ILE A 60 3.90 14.22 -6.31
C ILE A 60 3.98 13.54 -7.68
N LEU A 61 2.94 12.82 -8.08
CA LEU A 61 2.87 12.16 -9.38
C LEU A 61 2.64 13.13 -10.54
N GLY A 62 2.16 14.36 -10.27
CA GLY A 62 1.83 15.38 -11.27
C GLY A 62 0.51 15.12 -11.98
N GLU A 63 -0.32 14.20 -11.52
CA GLU A 63 -1.61 13.85 -12.12
C GLU A 63 -2.66 13.39 -11.07
N ASN A 64 -3.94 13.50 -11.43
CA ASN A 64 -5.05 13.06 -10.57
C ASN A 64 -5.35 11.56 -10.76
N LEU A 65 -4.41 10.71 -10.38
CA LEU A 65 -4.52 9.25 -10.54
C LEU A 65 -5.40 8.62 -9.46
N LEU A 66 -5.24 9.07 -8.21
CA LEU A 66 -5.98 8.56 -7.07
C LEU A 66 -7.24 9.40 -6.81
N PRO A 67 -8.39 8.78 -6.49
CA PRO A 67 -9.58 9.53 -6.12
C PRO A 67 -9.32 10.29 -4.82
N SER A 68 -9.45 11.61 -4.90
CA SER A 68 -9.37 12.51 -3.75
C SER A 68 -10.70 13.22 -3.56
N SER A 69 -11.37 13.00 -2.44
CA SER A 69 -12.67 13.60 -2.12
C SER A 69 -12.78 13.76 -0.61
N PRO A 70 -13.55 14.74 -0.11
CA PRO A 70 -13.87 14.86 1.32
C PRO A 70 -14.78 13.71 1.83
N ILE A 71 -15.34 12.90 0.94
CA ILE A 71 -16.09 11.68 1.28
C ILE A 71 -15.11 10.51 1.34
N PRO A 72 -15.31 9.49 2.21
CA PRO A 72 -14.46 8.28 2.26
C PRO A 72 -14.22 7.70 0.87
N THR A 73 -12.98 7.78 0.38
CA THR A 73 -12.61 7.33 -0.96
C THR A 73 -11.52 6.28 -0.95
N SER A 74 -10.83 6.09 0.17
CA SER A 74 -9.73 5.14 0.29
C SER A 74 -10.03 4.16 1.41
N ALA A 75 -10.90 3.18 1.12
CA ALA A 75 -11.17 2.04 2.00
C ALA A 75 -10.10 0.95 1.84
N ASN A 76 -9.33 0.99 0.75
CA ASN A 76 -8.38 -0.04 0.33
C ASN A 76 -6.96 0.51 0.20
N LEU A 77 -5.99 -0.37 0.33
CA LEU A 77 -4.62 -0.10 -0.05
C LEU A 77 -4.53 0.10 -1.58
N VAL A 78 -3.97 1.22 -2.01
CA VAL A 78 -3.67 1.46 -3.42
C VAL A 78 -2.15 1.53 -3.61
N ARG A 79 -1.61 0.68 -4.47
CA ARG A 79 -0.19 0.68 -4.84
C ARG A 79 -0.03 1.26 -6.24
N VAL A 80 0.85 2.21 -6.39
CA VAL A 80 1.15 2.89 -7.66
C VAL A 80 2.61 2.69 -7.99
N HIS A 81 2.89 2.21 -9.18
CA HIS A 81 4.27 2.05 -9.67
C HIS A 81 4.36 2.32 -11.17
N ARG A 82 5.59 2.62 -11.59
CA ARG A 82 5.87 2.77 -13.01
C ARG A 82 5.99 1.41 -13.69
N GLY A 83 5.30 1.26 -14.82
CA GLY A 83 5.41 0.11 -15.71
C GLY A 83 6.40 0.34 -16.85
N LYS A 84 6.66 -0.71 -17.62
CA LYS A 84 7.36 -0.60 -18.90
C LYS A 84 6.43 0.03 -19.94
N PRO A 85 6.98 0.61 -21.01
CA PRO A 85 6.17 1.16 -22.10
C PRO A 85 5.14 0.14 -22.60
N GLY A 86 3.85 0.53 -22.59
CA GLY A 86 2.73 -0.33 -22.98
C GLY A 86 2.18 -1.25 -21.89
N GLU A 87 2.70 -1.21 -20.67
CA GLU A 87 2.21 -1.97 -19.53
C GLU A 87 1.31 -1.13 -18.60
N ASP A 88 0.32 -0.46 -19.16
CA ASP A 88 -0.63 0.34 -18.37
C ASP A 88 -1.83 -0.50 -17.98
N TYR A 89 -2.03 -0.67 -16.66
CA TYR A 89 -3.15 -1.44 -16.14
C TYR A 89 -3.54 -1.05 -14.70
N ALA A 90 -4.78 -1.40 -14.35
CA ALA A 90 -5.22 -1.51 -12.97
C ALA A 90 -5.47 -2.98 -12.64
N ARG A 91 -4.93 -3.47 -11.54
CA ARG A 91 -5.20 -4.81 -11.03
C ARG A 91 -5.88 -4.73 -9.67
N VAL A 92 -7.03 -5.36 -9.57
CA VAL A 92 -7.86 -5.35 -8.35
C VAL A 92 -7.78 -6.72 -7.68
N TYR A 93 -7.37 -6.74 -6.42
CA TYR A 93 -7.27 -7.93 -5.60
C TYR A 93 -8.47 -7.99 -4.65
N PHE A 94 -9.25 -9.04 -4.77
CA PHE A 94 -10.44 -9.29 -3.95
C PHE A 94 -10.09 -10.15 -2.74
N HIS A 95 -10.88 -10.06 -1.66
CA HIS A 95 -10.71 -10.90 -0.48
C HIS A 95 -11.02 -12.37 -0.76
N GLN A 96 -12.05 -12.65 -1.57
CA GLN A 96 -12.57 -13.99 -1.83
C GLN A 96 -12.42 -14.46 -3.28
N ASP A 97 -12.17 -13.54 -4.21
CA ASP A 97 -12.07 -13.82 -5.64
C ASP A 97 -10.63 -13.73 -6.16
N LYS A 98 -10.42 -14.25 -7.38
CA LYS A 98 -9.17 -14.07 -8.11
C LYS A 98 -8.98 -12.61 -8.52
N PRO A 99 -7.73 -12.10 -8.54
CA PRO A 99 -7.44 -10.76 -9.03
C PRO A 99 -7.94 -10.56 -10.46
N ARG A 100 -8.45 -9.34 -10.74
CA ARG A 100 -8.87 -8.93 -12.09
C ARG A 100 -7.96 -7.82 -12.59
N LYS A 101 -7.52 -7.94 -13.84
CA LYS A 101 -6.68 -6.95 -14.50
C LYS A 101 -7.50 -6.16 -15.53
N TYR A 102 -7.45 -4.85 -15.42
CA TYR A 102 -8.09 -3.91 -16.35
C TYR A 102 -6.98 -3.19 -17.12
N LEU A 103 -6.98 -3.29 -18.44
CA LEU A 103 -6.01 -2.60 -19.30
C LEU A 103 -6.43 -1.14 -19.53
N ALA A 104 -5.48 -0.24 -19.68
CA ALA A 104 -5.75 1.13 -20.06
C ALA A 104 -6.25 1.23 -21.53
N PRO A 105 -7.09 2.22 -21.85
CA PRO A 105 -7.69 3.19 -20.92
C PRO A 105 -8.77 2.53 -20.08
N TYR A 106 -8.65 2.63 -18.75
CA TYR A 106 -9.66 2.14 -17.81
C TYR A 106 -10.53 3.31 -17.32
N ASP A 107 -11.78 2.97 -16.96
CA ASP A 107 -12.75 3.93 -16.45
C ASP A 107 -12.33 4.43 -15.05
N TYR A 108 -12.12 5.73 -14.91
CA TYR A 108 -11.74 6.35 -13.64
C TYR A 108 -12.84 6.22 -12.58
N ASP A 109 -14.12 6.28 -12.98
CA ASP A 109 -15.24 6.12 -12.04
C ASP A 109 -15.34 4.68 -11.55
N LEU A 110 -14.98 3.70 -12.38
CA LEU A 110 -14.85 2.30 -11.98
C LEU A 110 -13.76 2.13 -10.91
N LEU A 111 -12.58 2.72 -11.12
CA LEU A 111 -11.49 2.71 -10.12
C LEU A 111 -11.91 3.38 -8.82
N ARG A 112 -12.61 4.52 -8.91
CA ARG A 112 -13.15 5.21 -7.73
C ARG A 112 -14.14 4.33 -6.97
N GLY A 113 -14.98 3.56 -7.67
CA GLY A 113 -15.85 2.56 -7.08
C GLY A 113 -15.08 1.50 -6.30
N PHE A 114 -14.03 0.94 -6.89
CA PHE A 114 -13.16 -0.04 -6.23
C PHE A 114 -12.44 0.51 -4.99
N CYS A 115 -12.00 1.77 -5.02
CA CYS A 115 -11.35 2.40 -3.86
C CYS A 115 -12.28 2.56 -2.65
N ARG A 116 -13.61 2.52 -2.86
CA ARG A 116 -14.63 2.66 -1.79
C ARG A 116 -15.11 1.33 -1.22
N ASP A 117 -14.90 0.25 -1.92
CA ASP A 117 -15.40 -1.08 -1.56
C ASP A 117 -14.35 -1.85 -0.74
N GLY A 118 -14.23 -1.53 0.54
CA GLY A 118 -13.31 -2.19 1.47
C GLY A 118 -13.72 -3.63 1.83
N ASP A 119 -15.01 -3.96 1.71
CA ASP A 119 -15.51 -5.29 2.07
C ASP A 119 -15.15 -6.35 1.03
N ALA A 120 -15.23 -6.00 -0.26
CA ALA A 120 -14.94 -6.93 -1.35
C ALA A 120 -13.47 -6.87 -1.80
N ILE A 121 -12.83 -5.70 -1.70
CA ILE A 121 -11.52 -5.42 -2.28
C ILE A 121 -10.47 -5.23 -1.20
N ARG A 122 -9.37 -5.96 -1.33
CA ARG A 122 -8.23 -5.87 -0.43
C ARG A 122 -7.21 -4.82 -0.87
N GLU A 123 -6.91 -4.77 -2.15
CA GLU A 123 -5.81 -3.97 -2.71
C GLU A 123 -6.07 -3.63 -4.18
N ILE A 124 -5.61 -2.47 -4.59
CA ILE A 124 -5.60 -2.04 -5.99
C ILE A 124 -4.15 -1.71 -6.37
N GLU A 125 -3.68 -2.28 -7.46
CA GLU A 125 -2.38 -2.01 -8.07
C GLU A 125 -2.59 -1.20 -9.34
N LEU A 126 -1.99 -0.01 -9.40
CA LEU A 126 -2.00 0.86 -10.59
C LEU A 126 -0.60 0.90 -11.20
N CYS A 127 -0.49 0.41 -12.40
CA CYS A 127 0.73 0.42 -13.20
C CYS A 127 0.58 1.39 -14.38
N ARG A 128 1.46 2.36 -14.47
CA ARG A 128 1.46 3.37 -15.54
C ARG A 128 2.88 3.60 -16.06
N SER A 129 3.05 3.54 -17.36
CA SER A 129 4.37 3.71 -18.02
C SER A 129 4.84 5.16 -18.08
N ASP A 130 3.92 6.12 -18.00
CA ASP A 130 4.19 7.57 -18.13
C ASP A 130 4.43 8.28 -16.77
N LEU A 131 4.42 7.55 -15.66
CA LEU A 131 4.69 8.14 -14.33
C LEU A 131 6.14 8.65 -14.20
N SER A 132 6.29 9.81 -13.56
CA SER A 132 7.59 10.36 -13.17
C SER A 132 8.15 9.71 -11.89
N LEU A 133 8.05 8.36 -11.82
CA LEU A 133 8.61 7.56 -10.72
C LEU A 133 9.79 6.72 -11.22
N PRO A 134 10.82 6.49 -10.40
CA PRO A 134 11.80 5.44 -10.67
C PRO A 134 11.11 4.06 -10.77
N GLU A 135 11.62 3.18 -11.64
CA GLU A 135 11.02 1.85 -11.87
C GLU A 135 10.91 0.98 -10.61
N GLN A 136 11.83 1.18 -9.65
CA GLN A 136 11.85 0.40 -8.42
C GLN A 136 10.99 0.99 -7.30
N VAL A 137 10.40 2.17 -7.49
CA VAL A 137 9.63 2.84 -6.44
C VAL A 137 8.15 2.48 -6.53
N ILE A 138 7.61 2.03 -5.41
CA ILE A 138 6.18 1.78 -5.23
C ILE A 138 5.64 2.80 -4.22
N VAL A 139 4.67 3.59 -4.63
CA VAL A 139 3.93 4.50 -3.75
C VAL A 139 2.68 3.79 -3.26
N MET A 140 2.43 3.85 -1.95
CA MET A 140 1.30 3.19 -1.29
C MET A 140 0.41 4.22 -0.61
N ASP A 141 -0.85 4.33 -1.06
CA ASP A 141 -1.90 5.09 -0.39
C ASP A 141 -2.64 4.14 0.56
N THR A 142 -2.53 4.37 1.88
CA THR A 142 -3.14 3.50 2.87
C THR A 142 -4.53 3.99 3.27
N PRO A 143 -5.43 3.10 3.72
CA PRO A 143 -6.65 3.50 4.41
C PRO A 143 -6.38 4.42 5.60
N GLY A 144 -7.39 5.19 6.03
CA GLY A 144 -7.27 6.04 7.21
C GLY A 144 -7.04 5.21 8.48
N ILE A 145 -6.11 5.64 9.33
CA ILE A 145 -5.79 4.98 10.61
C ILE A 145 -6.90 5.07 11.66
N ASP A 146 -7.83 5.98 11.47
CA ASP A 146 -9.00 6.23 12.29
C ASP A 146 -10.23 5.39 11.89
N SER A 147 -10.06 4.49 10.92
CA SER A 147 -11.12 3.55 10.57
C SER A 147 -11.38 2.60 11.73
N ALA A 148 -12.66 2.50 12.15
CA ALA A 148 -13.10 1.52 13.13
C ALA A 148 -13.11 0.08 12.59
N ASP A 149 -12.84 -0.08 11.29
CA ASP A 149 -12.83 -1.37 10.61
C ASP A 149 -11.47 -2.05 10.75
N ASP A 150 -11.48 -3.24 11.33
CA ASP A 150 -10.28 -4.08 11.50
C ASP A 150 -9.61 -4.44 10.16
N ALA A 151 -10.37 -4.54 9.07
CA ALA A 151 -9.82 -4.81 7.74
C ALA A 151 -8.95 -3.65 7.23
N HIS A 152 -9.40 -2.41 7.44
CA HIS A 152 -8.63 -1.22 7.06
C HIS A 152 -7.35 -1.09 7.89
N ARG A 153 -7.42 -1.34 9.19
CA ARG A 153 -6.23 -1.35 10.06
C ARG A 153 -5.23 -2.38 9.59
N LYS A 154 -5.67 -3.59 9.28
CA LYS A 154 -4.82 -4.66 8.77
C LYS A 154 -4.18 -4.31 7.42
N SER A 155 -4.93 -3.71 6.49
CA SER A 155 -4.38 -3.25 5.20
C SER A 155 -3.30 -2.18 5.39
N THR A 156 -3.49 -1.28 6.34
CA THR A 156 -2.48 -0.27 6.69
C THR A 156 -1.22 -0.94 7.27
N GLU A 157 -1.37 -1.87 8.21
CA GLU A 157 -0.23 -2.63 8.80
C GLU A 157 0.53 -3.43 7.73
N GLU A 158 -0.17 -4.04 6.76
CA GLU A 158 0.44 -4.76 5.64
C GLU A 158 1.25 -3.82 4.73
N ALA A 159 0.73 -2.62 4.44
CA ALA A 159 1.45 -1.62 3.66
C ALA A 159 2.70 -1.11 4.40
N LEU A 160 2.58 -0.81 5.69
CA LEU A 160 3.69 -0.33 6.52
C LEU A 160 4.79 -1.37 6.67
N HIS A 161 4.43 -2.66 6.72
CA HIS A 161 5.40 -3.77 6.75
C HIS A 161 6.32 -3.79 5.53
N LEU A 162 5.83 -3.37 4.36
CA LEU A 162 6.59 -3.33 3.11
C LEU A 162 7.20 -1.96 2.82
N ALA A 163 6.92 -0.95 3.64
CA ALA A 163 7.44 0.39 3.44
C ALA A 163 8.92 0.51 3.88
N ASP A 164 9.73 1.18 3.08
CA ASP A 164 11.06 1.66 3.46
C ASP A 164 11.01 3.08 4.01
N ILE A 165 10.00 3.85 3.56
CA ILE A 165 9.75 5.22 4.01
C ILE A 165 8.25 5.35 4.30
N ILE A 166 7.92 6.00 5.41
CA ILE A 166 6.56 6.32 5.79
C ILE A 166 6.41 7.83 5.87
N PHE A 167 5.51 8.38 5.04
CA PHE A 167 5.04 9.76 5.18
C PHE A 167 3.78 9.77 6.01
N TYR A 168 3.87 10.26 7.24
CA TYR A 168 2.71 10.44 8.08
C TYR A 168 2.05 11.78 7.80
N VAL A 169 0.87 11.76 7.17
CA VAL A 169 0.12 12.94 6.75
C VAL A 169 -0.88 13.31 7.83
N MET A 170 -0.76 14.51 8.39
CA MET A 170 -1.62 15.03 9.44
C MET A 170 -2.38 16.27 8.96
N ASP A 171 -3.67 16.34 9.28
CA ASP A 171 -4.44 17.56 9.13
C ASP A 171 -3.94 18.59 10.18
N TYR A 172 -3.74 19.82 9.77
CA TYR A 172 -3.29 20.92 10.63
C TYR A 172 -4.15 21.09 11.90
N ASN A 173 -5.46 20.88 11.79
CA ASN A 173 -6.40 21.03 12.92
C ASN A 173 -6.35 19.87 13.92
N HIS A 174 -5.71 18.72 13.59
CA HIS A 174 -5.72 17.50 14.38
C HIS A 174 -4.32 16.99 14.75
N VAL A 175 -3.28 17.82 14.62
CA VAL A 175 -1.88 17.40 14.88
C VAL A 175 -1.68 16.82 16.28
N GLN A 176 -2.38 17.35 17.29
CA GLN A 176 -2.27 16.91 18.70
C GLN A 176 -3.31 15.87 19.11
N ALA A 177 -4.08 15.31 18.17
CA ALA A 177 -5.04 14.26 18.49
C ALA A 177 -4.32 13.04 19.09
N GLU A 178 -4.89 12.46 20.14
CA GLU A 178 -4.32 11.32 20.87
C GLU A 178 -4.02 10.13 19.96
N LEU A 179 -4.86 9.90 18.96
CA LEU A 179 -4.68 8.86 17.96
C LEU A 179 -3.40 9.06 17.12
N ASN A 180 -3.07 10.32 16.77
CA ASN A 180 -1.83 10.64 16.06
C ASN A 180 -0.60 10.34 16.92
N LEU A 181 -0.67 10.65 18.21
CA LEU A 181 0.43 10.40 19.15
C LEU A 181 0.61 8.90 19.38
N SER A 182 -0.48 8.12 19.53
CA SER A 182 -0.40 6.67 19.70
C SER A 182 0.18 6.00 18.45
N PHE A 183 -0.33 6.32 17.26
CA PHE A 183 0.17 5.75 16.02
C PHE A 183 1.66 6.06 15.78
N THR A 184 2.10 7.28 16.09
CA THR A 184 3.51 7.65 15.93
C THR A 184 4.40 6.86 16.91
N ARG A 185 3.92 6.56 18.12
CA ARG A 185 4.64 5.72 19.10
C ARG A 185 4.73 4.26 18.65
N ASP A 186 3.70 3.76 17.98
CA ASP A 186 3.68 2.37 17.49
C ASP A 186 4.61 2.16 16.29
N LEU A 187 5.03 3.24 15.60
CA LEU A 187 5.97 3.22 14.48
C LEU A 187 7.45 3.30 14.94
N THR A 188 7.74 3.72 16.15
CA THR A 188 9.09 3.89 16.71
C THR A 188 9.47 2.78 17.67
#